data_501295b4ad978924560be5e3d5c04302
#
_entry.id   501295b4ad978924560be5e3d5c04302
#
_cell.length_a   1.000
_cell.length_b   1.000
_cell.length_c   1.000
_cell.angle_alpha   90.00
_cell.angle_beta   90.00
_cell.angle_gamma   90.00
#
_symmetry.space_group_name_H-M   'P 1'
#
loop_
_entity.id
_entity.type
_entity.pdbx_description
1 polymer ?
#
loop_
_entity_poly.entity_id
_entity_poly.type
_entity_poly.pdbx_seq_one_letter_code
_entity_poly.pdbx_strand_id
1 'polypeptide(L)'
;EDKAPSVRVVVHETEADAGAVRLGRAIAAHVRACTCVVLGGDGTVHELLEGLFSDAQPRTISIVLVPVGTGNALYHALMGPDTAPDPAWRLGSLDAFTQAQAAKPLTLMQADPGHHLASVVVSHALHAAILRDSEALRAQYPGPERFQIAAEQHLTSWVHATLTLLPDEGHPVSVYDPSSRSFSRPAAYEHSPDGRVHVSGPFLYMNAMTVDRLEPSFVPAPFASPTAPAPLRRPARAMDVIVIRPTRQPSASSPDAFASDVLMPVLFQGMYQQGKHVDMQYEERRPIVEYFRASGYIWEPARDDALARTMCVDGTIVDCGERAIVRTTAHDVHVFCA
;
A
#
# COMPACT_ATOMS: atom_id res chain seq x y z
N GLU A 1 37.24 24.08 -19.98
CA GLU A 1 36.42 24.36 -18.79
C GLU A 1 35.02 23.75 -19.02
N ASP A 2 34.82 22.50 -18.54
CA ASP A 2 33.51 21.87 -18.54
C ASP A 2 32.61 22.65 -17.55
N LYS A 3 31.70 23.45 -18.08
CA LYS A 3 30.64 24.06 -17.28
C LYS A 3 29.79 22.92 -16.72
N ALA A 4 29.79 22.73 -15.41
CA ALA A 4 28.82 21.87 -14.77
C ALA A 4 27.41 22.21 -15.28
N PRO A 5 26.56 21.22 -15.61
CA PRO A 5 25.24 21.49 -16.12
C PRO A 5 24.47 22.36 -15.12
N SER A 6 23.95 23.49 -15.58
CA SER A 6 23.18 24.37 -14.72
C SER A 6 21.85 23.68 -14.39
N VAL A 7 21.63 23.32 -13.13
CA VAL A 7 20.34 22.79 -12.65
C VAL A 7 19.37 23.98 -12.55
N ARG A 8 18.27 23.90 -13.27
CA ARG A 8 17.16 24.85 -13.13
C ARG A 8 16.19 24.32 -12.06
N VAL A 9 16.09 25.04 -10.95
CA VAL A 9 15.10 24.76 -9.90
C VAL A 9 13.88 25.66 -10.11
N VAL A 10 12.69 25.07 -10.07
CA VAL A 10 11.42 25.80 -10.08
C VAL A 10 10.63 25.37 -8.84
N VAL A 11 10.19 26.32 -8.04
CA VAL A 11 9.43 26.08 -6.81
C VAL A 11 7.96 26.33 -7.08
N HIS A 12 7.12 25.40 -6.66
CA HIS A 12 5.66 25.49 -6.73
C HIS A 12 5.06 25.20 -5.38
N GLU A 13 4.08 25.98 -4.96
CA GLU A 13 3.20 25.67 -3.84
C GLU A 13 1.93 25.00 -4.38
N THR A 14 1.56 23.86 -3.78
CA THR A 14 0.32 23.18 -4.15
C THR A 14 -0.84 23.78 -3.36
N GLU A 15 -1.93 24.05 -4.07
CA GLU A 15 -3.19 24.47 -3.47
C GLU A 15 -4.00 23.26 -3.02
N ALA A 16 -5.02 23.47 -2.19
CA ALA A 16 -6.03 22.46 -1.89
C ALA A 16 -6.74 21.98 -3.19
N ASP A 17 -7.57 20.97 -3.07
CA ASP A 17 -8.39 20.42 -4.15
C ASP A 17 -7.59 19.95 -5.39
N ALA A 18 -6.79 18.91 -5.19
CA ALA A 18 -5.99 18.27 -6.24
C ALA A 18 -4.93 19.21 -6.89
N GLY A 19 -4.35 20.12 -6.09
CA GLY A 19 -3.31 21.03 -6.56
C GLY A 19 -2.09 20.32 -7.09
N ALA A 20 -1.66 19.23 -6.46
CA ALA A 20 -0.52 18.44 -6.91
C ALA A 20 -0.82 17.64 -8.19
N VAL A 21 -2.08 17.21 -8.41
CA VAL A 21 -2.51 16.60 -9.71
C VAL A 21 -2.37 17.61 -10.85
N ARG A 22 -2.88 18.84 -10.63
CA ARG A 22 -2.79 19.92 -11.67
C ARG A 22 -1.33 20.25 -11.98
N LEU A 23 -0.49 20.34 -10.96
CA LEU A 23 0.95 20.58 -11.13
C LEU A 23 1.62 19.42 -11.88
N GLY A 24 1.33 18.18 -11.54
CA GLY A 24 1.83 17.00 -12.23
C GLY A 24 1.48 16.99 -13.72
N ARG A 25 0.23 17.31 -14.06
CA ARG A 25 -0.22 17.45 -15.46
C ARG A 25 0.53 18.56 -16.20
N ALA A 26 0.72 19.72 -15.56
CA ALA A 26 1.47 20.82 -16.16
C ALA A 26 2.94 20.44 -16.41
N ILE A 27 3.59 19.75 -15.49
CA ILE A 27 4.95 19.21 -15.67
C ILE A 27 4.97 18.21 -16.84
N ALA A 28 4.04 17.26 -16.84
CA ALA A 28 3.93 16.20 -17.84
C ALA A 28 3.78 16.74 -19.29
N ALA A 29 3.12 17.89 -19.46
CA ALA A 29 2.96 18.53 -20.76
C ALA A 29 4.29 19.00 -21.37
N HIS A 30 5.32 19.26 -20.54
CA HIS A 30 6.55 19.91 -20.99
C HIS A 30 7.80 19.04 -20.88
N VAL A 31 7.82 18.01 -20.01
CA VAL A 31 9.02 17.22 -19.76
C VAL A 31 8.74 15.72 -19.80
N ARG A 32 9.75 14.94 -20.20
CA ARG A 32 9.72 13.46 -20.18
C ARG A 32 10.58 12.88 -19.06
N ALA A 33 11.47 13.68 -18.50
CA ALA A 33 12.29 13.29 -17.35
C ALA A 33 12.50 14.48 -16.44
N CYS A 34 12.30 14.29 -15.14
CA CYS A 34 12.59 15.30 -14.12
C CYS A 34 12.83 14.67 -12.75
N THR A 35 13.44 15.45 -11.87
CA THR A 35 13.51 15.16 -10.44
C THR A 35 12.53 16.09 -9.71
N CYS A 36 11.60 15.50 -8.97
CA CYS A 36 10.65 16.21 -8.14
C CYS A 36 11.08 16.15 -6.68
N VAL A 37 11.35 17.29 -6.05
CA VAL A 37 11.54 17.39 -4.60
C VAL A 37 10.16 17.66 -3.97
N VAL A 38 9.64 16.69 -3.24
CA VAL A 38 8.28 16.75 -2.66
C VAL A 38 8.38 17.00 -1.17
N LEU A 39 7.99 18.21 -0.74
CA LEU A 39 7.78 18.56 0.66
C LEU A 39 6.31 18.32 0.96
N GLY A 40 5.96 17.11 1.42
CA GLY A 40 4.56 16.71 1.59
C GLY A 40 4.45 15.37 2.32
N GLY A 41 3.22 14.85 2.38
CA GLY A 41 2.92 13.49 2.81
C GLY A 41 2.62 12.57 1.63
N ASP A 42 2.19 11.33 1.93
CA ASP A 42 1.86 10.31 0.93
C ASP A 42 0.79 10.80 -0.07
N GLY A 43 -0.22 11.55 0.39
CA GLY A 43 -1.25 12.13 -0.47
C GLY A 43 -0.70 13.11 -1.51
N THR A 44 0.29 13.94 -1.16
CA THR A 44 0.92 14.85 -2.12
C THR A 44 1.73 14.09 -3.17
N VAL A 45 2.41 13.02 -2.77
CA VAL A 45 3.13 12.12 -3.69
C VAL A 45 2.16 11.43 -4.64
N HIS A 46 1.08 10.85 -4.09
CA HIS A 46 0.00 10.21 -4.83
C HIS A 46 -0.59 11.14 -5.89
N GLU A 47 -1.06 12.33 -5.51
CA GLU A 47 -1.62 13.32 -6.42
C GLU A 47 -0.62 13.75 -7.52
N LEU A 48 0.65 13.98 -7.16
CA LEU A 48 1.68 14.36 -8.12
C LEU A 48 1.89 13.25 -9.16
N LEU A 49 1.97 11.98 -8.72
CA LEU A 49 2.12 10.83 -9.61
C LEU A 49 0.91 10.67 -10.54
N GLU A 50 -0.31 10.82 -10.03
CA GLU A 50 -1.52 10.80 -10.86
C GLU A 50 -1.48 11.89 -11.95
N GLY A 51 -1.03 13.08 -11.60
CA GLY A 51 -0.87 14.15 -12.55
C GLY A 51 0.21 13.88 -13.60
N LEU A 52 1.37 13.39 -13.17
CA LEU A 52 2.51 13.09 -14.04
C LEU A 52 2.23 11.96 -15.05
N PHE A 53 1.42 10.98 -14.65
CA PHE A 53 1.07 9.83 -15.49
C PHE A 53 -0.38 9.84 -15.98
N SER A 54 -1.00 11.01 -16.04
CA SER A 54 -2.37 11.19 -16.53
C SER A 54 -2.56 10.92 -18.02
N ASP A 55 -1.49 10.78 -18.77
CA ASP A 55 -1.48 10.36 -20.18
C ASP A 55 -0.60 9.11 -20.38
N ALA A 56 -0.72 8.45 -21.53
CA ALA A 56 0.01 7.23 -21.85
C ALA A 56 1.49 7.46 -22.27
N GLN A 57 2.03 8.67 -22.10
CA GLN A 57 3.39 8.96 -22.55
C GLN A 57 4.43 8.42 -21.55
N PRO A 58 5.48 7.74 -22.03
CA PRO A 58 6.54 7.26 -21.16
C PRO A 58 7.31 8.43 -20.53
N ARG A 59 7.61 8.31 -19.23
CA ARG A 59 8.39 9.28 -18.46
C ARG A 59 9.29 8.57 -17.48
N THR A 60 10.45 9.17 -17.22
CA THR A 60 11.35 8.79 -16.12
C THR A 60 11.28 9.87 -15.04
N ILE A 61 10.73 9.53 -13.89
CA ILE A 61 10.53 10.44 -12.77
C ILE A 61 11.38 10.01 -11.60
N SER A 62 12.22 10.92 -11.10
CA SER A 62 12.93 10.73 -9.84
C SER A 62 12.30 11.58 -8.74
N ILE A 63 12.16 11.02 -7.55
CA ILE A 63 11.54 11.68 -6.41
C ILE A 63 12.54 11.81 -5.27
N VAL A 64 12.59 13.01 -4.69
CA VAL A 64 13.23 13.29 -3.41
C VAL A 64 12.11 13.61 -2.42
N LEU A 65 12.06 12.88 -1.31
CA LEU A 65 11.00 13.02 -0.32
C LEU A 65 11.48 13.84 0.89
N VAL A 66 10.66 14.81 1.31
CA VAL A 66 10.81 15.50 2.59
C VAL A 66 9.49 15.34 3.36
N PRO A 67 9.48 14.53 4.44
CA PRO A 67 8.24 14.09 5.10
C PRO A 67 7.71 15.19 6.02
N VAL A 68 6.67 15.90 5.58
CA VAL A 68 5.97 16.92 6.36
C VAL A 68 4.47 16.64 6.51
N GLY A 69 4.00 15.49 6.02
CA GLY A 69 2.63 15.02 6.20
C GLY A 69 2.40 14.32 7.55
N THR A 70 1.17 13.82 7.75
CA THR A 70 0.76 13.12 8.99
C THR A 70 1.30 11.69 9.06
N GLY A 71 1.19 10.91 7.97
CA GLY A 71 1.57 9.48 7.92
C GLY A 71 3.01 9.29 7.44
N ASN A 72 3.33 9.76 6.24
CA ASN A 72 4.62 9.60 5.56
C ASN A 72 5.06 8.14 5.44
N ALA A 73 4.10 7.24 5.16
CA ALA A 73 4.32 5.79 5.09
C ALA A 73 5.43 5.43 4.10
N LEU A 74 5.41 6.02 2.90
CA LEU A 74 6.43 5.82 1.88
C LEU A 74 7.82 6.19 2.40
N TYR A 75 7.95 7.35 3.06
CA TYR A 75 9.23 7.80 3.60
C TYR A 75 9.75 6.85 4.70
N HIS A 76 8.88 6.48 5.66
CA HIS A 76 9.24 5.53 6.72
C HIS A 76 9.65 4.15 6.18
N ALA A 77 9.01 3.69 5.11
CA ALA A 77 9.35 2.42 4.47
C ALA A 77 10.72 2.44 3.79
N LEU A 78 11.10 3.57 3.19
CA LEU A 78 12.34 3.71 2.41
C LEU A 78 13.54 4.12 3.27
N MET A 79 13.33 5.00 4.26
CA MET A 79 14.38 5.56 5.10
C MET A 79 14.49 4.88 6.49
N GLY A 80 13.58 3.96 6.78
CA GLY A 80 13.40 3.39 8.11
C GLY A 80 12.57 4.29 9.04
N PRO A 81 12.03 3.72 10.13
CA PRO A 81 11.26 4.49 11.11
C PRO A 81 12.16 5.51 11.83
N ASP A 82 11.61 6.70 12.10
CA ASP A 82 12.23 7.67 12.99
C ASP A 82 12.22 7.12 14.43
N THR A 83 13.36 6.63 14.88
CA THR A 83 13.51 6.06 16.23
C THR A 83 14.02 7.07 17.26
N ALA A 84 14.49 8.23 16.79
CA ALA A 84 14.89 9.36 17.62
C ALA A 84 14.51 10.64 16.85
N PRO A 85 14.00 11.68 17.51
CA PRO A 85 13.60 12.91 16.83
C PRO A 85 14.85 13.68 16.34
N ASP A 86 15.43 13.21 15.24
CA ASP A 86 16.53 13.86 14.56
C ASP A 86 15.98 14.60 13.33
N PRO A 87 16.03 15.94 13.28
CA PRO A 87 15.65 16.70 12.10
C PRO A 87 16.40 16.26 10.83
N ALA A 88 17.64 15.77 10.95
CA ALA A 88 18.45 15.28 9.85
C ALA A 88 17.80 14.04 9.19
N TRP A 89 17.09 13.19 9.95
CA TRP A 89 16.37 12.04 9.39
C TRP A 89 15.39 12.46 8.28
N ARG A 90 14.71 13.61 8.43
CA ARG A 90 13.76 14.12 7.42
C ARG A 90 14.43 14.53 6.11
N LEU A 91 15.72 14.76 6.14
CA LEU A 91 16.51 15.18 4.98
C LEU A 91 17.24 14.01 4.29
N GLY A 92 17.12 12.79 4.79
CA GLY A 92 17.88 11.64 4.28
C GLY A 92 17.70 11.39 2.77
N SER A 93 16.50 11.59 2.22
CA SER A 93 16.26 11.48 0.77
C SER A 93 16.95 12.65 0.00
N LEU A 94 16.94 13.84 0.57
CA LEU A 94 17.64 15.00 0.00
C LEU A 94 19.15 14.81 0.07
N ASP A 95 19.67 14.27 1.15
CA ASP A 95 21.09 13.96 1.31
C ASP A 95 21.54 12.90 0.29
N ALA A 96 20.74 11.84 0.10
CA ALA A 96 21.01 10.84 -0.93
C ALA A 96 21.10 11.48 -2.34
N PHE A 97 20.20 12.39 -2.65
CA PHE A 97 20.22 13.13 -3.91
C PHE A 97 21.44 14.04 -4.04
N THR A 98 21.76 14.85 -3.02
CA THR A 98 22.89 15.79 -3.06
C THR A 98 24.23 15.10 -3.08
N GLN A 99 24.32 13.89 -2.52
CA GLN A 99 25.51 13.02 -2.56
C GLN A 99 25.61 12.20 -3.84
N ALA A 100 24.72 12.45 -4.82
CA ALA A 100 24.66 11.74 -6.10
C ALA A 100 24.54 10.21 -5.96
N GLN A 101 23.85 9.73 -4.92
CA GLN A 101 23.53 8.32 -4.78
C GLN A 101 22.56 7.89 -5.88
N ALA A 102 22.58 6.61 -6.26
CA ALA A 102 21.65 6.08 -7.24
C ALA A 102 20.22 6.01 -6.67
N ALA A 103 19.26 6.58 -7.37
CA ALA A 103 17.87 6.44 -7.02
C ALA A 103 17.41 4.98 -7.22
N LYS A 104 16.54 4.48 -6.32
CA LYS A 104 16.03 3.10 -6.34
C LYS A 104 14.66 3.05 -7.00
N PRO A 105 14.35 2.01 -7.78
CA PRO A 105 13.04 1.87 -8.42
C PRO A 105 11.91 1.83 -7.39
N LEU A 106 10.82 2.56 -7.66
CA LEU A 106 9.58 2.53 -6.91
C LEU A 106 8.50 1.78 -7.71
N THR A 107 7.98 0.70 -7.14
CA THR A 107 6.86 -0.02 -7.75
C THR A 107 5.57 0.75 -7.50
N LEU A 108 4.83 1.06 -8.55
CA LEU A 108 3.50 1.63 -8.46
C LEU A 108 2.43 0.58 -8.75
N MET A 109 1.24 0.76 -8.19
CA MET A 109 0.03 0.03 -8.53
C MET A 109 -0.93 0.99 -9.25
N GLN A 110 -1.60 0.50 -10.28
CA GLN A 110 -2.72 1.19 -10.91
C GLN A 110 -4.02 0.50 -10.52
N ALA A 111 -4.99 1.28 -10.09
CA ALA A 111 -6.30 0.82 -9.66
C ALA A 111 -7.40 1.39 -10.56
N ASP A 112 -8.24 0.50 -11.08
CA ASP A 112 -9.44 0.81 -11.83
C ASP A 112 -10.71 0.44 -11.00
N PRO A 113 -11.79 1.22 -11.08
CA PRO A 113 -12.02 2.34 -11.99
C PRO A 113 -11.24 3.61 -11.60
N GLY A 114 -11.00 4.47 -12.57
CA GLY A 114 -10.42 5.81 -12.38
C GLY A 114 -8.94 5.93 -12.72
N HIS A 115 -8.24 4.83 -12.99
CA HIS A 115 -6.79 4.81 -13.29
C HIS A 115 -5.93 5.44 -12.19
N HIS A 116 -6.35 5.29 -10.93
CA HIS A 116 -5.62 5.81 -9.77
C HIS A 116 -4.28 5.11 -9.59
N LEU A 117 -3.25 5.87 -9.17
CA LEU A 117 -1.91 5.34 -8.94
C LEU A 117 -1.59 5.30 -7.44
N ALA A 118 -1.20 4.14 -6.91
CA ALA A 118 -0.72 3.99 -5.55
C ALA A 118 0.78 3.67 -5.51
N SER A 119 1.46 4.28 -4.55
CA SER A 119 2.87 4.01 -4.22
C SER A 119 3.03 3.25 -2.90
N VAL A 120 1.97 3.16 -2.10
CA VAL A 120 1.96 2.56 -0.76
C VAL A 120 0.96 1.41 -0.68
N VAL A 121 -0.34 1.70 -0.82
CA VAL A 121 -1.40 0.74 -0.54
C VAL A 121 -2.65 0.95 -1.39
N VAL A 122 -3.22 -0.15 -1.88
CA VAL A 122 -4.62 -0.21 -2.30
C VAL A 122 -5.34 -1.18 -1.36
N SER A 123 -6.44 -0.74 -0.76
CA SER A 123 -7.09 -1.52 0.28
C SER A 123 -8.61 -1.57 0.15
N HIS A 124 -9.19 -2.60 0.78
CA HIS A 124 -10.61 -2.83 0.94
C HIS A 124 -10.93 -3.20 2.40
N ALA A 125 -12.22 -3.34 2.72
CA ALA A 125 -12.71 -3.71 4.05
C ALA A 125 -12.25 -2.75 5.15
N LEU A 126 -11.76 -3.26 6.29
CA LEU A 126 -11.47 -2.46 7.50
C LEU A 126 -10.61 -1.23 7.21
N HIS A 127 -9.48 -1.38 6.51
CA HIS A 127 -8.58 -0.25 6.28
C HIS A 127 -9.23 0.84 5.41
N ALA A 128 -9.92 0.46 4.34
CA ALA A 128 -10.63 1.41 3.48
C ALA A 128 -11.77 2.10 4.23
N ALA A 129 -12.51 1.37 5.08
CA ALA A 129 -13.57 1.92 5.92
C ALA A 129 -13.03 2.94 6.94
N ILE A 130 -11.89 2.63 7.59
CA ILE A 130 -11.23 3.55 8.51
C ILE A 130 -10.85 4.84 7.81
N LEU A 131 -10.23 4.78 6.64
CA LEU A 131 -9.78 5.97 5.90
C LEU A 131 -10.98 6.81 5.44
N ARG A 132 -12.04 6.18 4.94
CA ARG A 132 -13.27 6.84 4.53
C ARG A 132 -13.92 7.61 5.68
N ASP A 133 -14.13 6.95 6.82
CA ASP A 133 -14.92 7.52 7.91
C ASP A 133 -14.09 8.46 8.79
N SER A 134 -12.77 8.26 8.88
CA SER A 134 -11.87 9.19 9.55
C SER A 134 -11.83 10.57 8.90
N GLU A 135 -12.12 10.68 7.59
CA GLU A 135 -12.16 11.98 6.92
C GLU A 135 -13.35 12.83 7.41
N ALA A 136 -14.51 12.22 7.63
CA ALA A 136 -15.67 12.90 8.19
C ALA A 136 -15.42 13.40 9.64
N LEU A 137 -14.50 12.75 10.35
CA LEU A 137 -14.12 13.11 11.72
C LEU A 137 -13.05 14.21 11.78
N ARG A 138 -12.40 14.55 10.66
CA ARG A 138 -11.23 15.47 10.61
C ARG A 138 -11.51 16.84 11.23
N ALA A 139 -12.70 17.39 11.04
CA ALA A 139 -13.06 18.70 11.58
C ALA A 139 -13.14 18.69 13.11
N GLN A 140 -13.58 17.58 13.72
CA GLN A 140 -13.73 17.43 15.15
C GLN A 140 -12.45 16.90 15.81
N TYR A 141 -11.76 16.00 15.14
CA TYR A 141 -10.54 15.33 15.59
C TYR A 141 -9.44 15.49 14.54
N PRO A 142 -8.69 16.60 14.54
CA PRO A 142 -7.67 16.86 13.50
C PRO A 142 -6.43 15.96 13.60
N GLY A 143 -6.22 15.30 14.74
CA GLY A 143 -5.11 14.41 15.01
C GLY A 143 -5.34 12.96 14.57
N PRO A 144 -4.43 12.03 14.93
CA PRO A 144 -4.52 10.62 14.58
C PRO A 144 -5.66 9.87 15.30
N GLU A 145 -6.23 10.42 16.38
CA GLU A 145 -7.33 9.82 17.14
C GLU A 145 -8.57 9.52 16.29
N ARG A 146 -8.81 10.28 15.20
CA ARG A 146 -9.93 10.02 14.28
C ARG A 146 -9.85 8.63 13.63
N PHE A 147 -8.65 8.12 13.38
CA PHE A 147 -8.46 6.79 12.79
C PHE A 147 -8.83 5.70 13.79
N GLN A 148 -8.52 5.88 15.07
CA GLN A 148 -8.90 4.95 16.13
C GLN A 148 -10.43 4.92 16.29
N ILE A 149 -11.08 6.09 16.34
CA ILE A 149 -12.53 6.19 16.43
C ILE A 149 -13.22 5.50 15.24
N ALA A 150 -12.73 5.73 14.02
CA ALA A 150 -13.24 5.07 12.82
C ALA A 150 -12.99 3.55 12.86
N ALA A 151 -11.83 3.11 13.36
CA ALA A 151 -11.50 1.69 13.48
C ALA A 151 -12.49 0.96 14.40
N GLU A 152 -12.80 1.51 15.56
CA GLU A 152 -13.73 0.92 16.54
C GLU A 152 -15.11 0.64 15.94
N GLN A 153 -15.55 1.44 14.96
CA GLN A 153 -16.83 1.26 14.27
C GLN A 153 -16.84 0.07 13.31
N HIS A 154 -15.67 -0.39 12.85
CA HIS A 154 -15.53 -1.37 11.77
C HIS A 154 -14.82 -2.67 12.16
N LEU A 155 -14.43 -2.86 13.44
CA LEU A 155 -13.74 -4.07 13.89
C LEU A 155 -14.55 -5.36 13.63
N THR A 156 -15.86 -5.26 13.52
CA THR A 156 -16.80 -6.36 13.30
C THR A 156 -17.46 -6.35 11.93
N SER A 157 -17.06 -5.44 11.03
CA SER A 157 -17.65 -5.28 9.70
C SER A 157 -17.04 -6.27 8.72
N TRP A 158 -17.71 -7.39 8.50
CA TRP A 158 -17.29 -8.40 7.53
C TRP A 158 -17.80 -8.07 6.13
N VAL A 159 -16.91 -7.97 5.18
CA VAL A 159 -17.17 -7.52 3.81
C VAL A 159 -17.26 -8.73 2.89
N HIS A 160 -18.33 -8.82 2.12
CA HIS A 160 -18.57 -9.92 1.19
C HIS A 160 -18.10 -9.58 -0.22
N ALA A 161 -17.10 -10.31 -0.70
CA ALA A 161 -16.54 -10.16 -2.03
C ALA A 161 -15.83 -11.44 -2.49
N THR A 162 -15.42 -11.44 -3.76
CA THR A 162 -14.46 -12.39 -4.31
C THR A 162 -13.18 -11.65 -4.67
N LEU A 163 -12.05 -12.17 -4.24
CA LEU A 163 -10.71 -11.72 -4.59
C LEU A 163 -10.09 -12.71 -5.56
N THR A 164 -9.74 -12.26 -6.76
CA THR A 164 -8.98 -13.06 -7.73
C THR A 164 -7.58 -12.49 -7.88
N LEU A 165 -6.57 -13.22 -7.42
CA LEU A 165 -5.15 -12.85 -7.53
C LEU A 165 -4.62 -13.20 -8.92
N LEU A 166 -3.85 -12.29 -9.50
CA LEU A 166 -3.38 -12.36 -10.88
C LEU A 166 -1.87 -12.64 -10.94
N PRO A 167 -1.46 -13.67 -11.68
CA PRO A 167 -0.06 -13.87 -12.01
C PRO A 167 0.43 -12.90 -13.08
N ASP A 168 1.75 -12.83 -13.28
CA ASP A 168 2.43 -12.23 -14.43
C ASP A 168 3.46 -13.22 -15.00
N GLU A 169 3.99 -12.94 -16.18
CA GLU A 169 5.06 -13.75 -16.78
C GLU A 169 6.27 -13.86 -15.83
N GLY A 170 6.62 -15.08 -15.45
CA GLY A 170 7.71 -15.36 -14.53
C GLY A 170 7.39 -15.12 -13.03
N HIS A 171 6.20 -14.61 -12.69
CA HIS A 171 5.78 -14.34 -11.31
C HIS A 171 4.41 -14.97 -11.03
N PRO A 172 4.35 -16.29 -10.75
CA PRO A 172 3.10 -16.93 -10.35
C PRO A 172 2.61 -16.38 -9.01
N VAL A 173 1.30 -16.48 -8.79
CA VAL A 173 0.74 -16.20 -7.45
C VAL A 173 1.36 -17.15 -6.45
N SER A 174 1.80 -16.63 -5.33
CA SER A 174 2.36 -17.43 -4.23
C SER A 174 1.79 -16.98 -2.88
N VAL A 175 1.83 -17.89 -1.90
CA VAL A 175 1.38 -17.64 -0.53
C VAL A 175 2.51 -17.99 0.43
N TYR A 176 2.67 -17.18 1.47
CA TYR A 176 3.62 -17.43 2.54
C TYR A 176 3.10 -18.54 3.47
N ASP A 177 3.96 -19.49 3.75
CA ASP A 177 3.72 -20.53 4.75
C ASP A 177 4.64 -20.28 5.98
N PRO A 178 4.08 -19.93 7.14
CA PRO A 178 4.86 -19.70 8.36
C PRO A 178 5.57 -20.95 8.87
N SER A 179 5.10 -22.17 8.53
CA SER A 179 5.72 -23.42 8.98
C SER A 179 7.04 -23.68 8.25
N SER A 180 7.10 -23.40 6.94
CA SER A 180 8.32 -23.53 6.13
C SER A 180 9.09 -22.23 6.00
N ARG A 181 8.50 -21.10 6.43
CA ARG A 181 9.02 -19.73 6.24
C ARG A 181 9.41 -19.42 4.80
N SER A 182 8.54 -19.79 3.88
CA SER A 182 8.79 -19.63 2.46
C SER A 182 7.51 -19.33 1.70
N PHE A 183 7.66 -18.73 0.52
CA PHE A 183 6.57 -18.59 -0.43
C PHE A 183 6.47 -19.84 -1.29
N SER A 184 5.26 -20.35 -1.45
CA SER A 184 4.96 -21.51 -2.27
C SER A 184 3.70 -21.30 -3.11
N ARG A 185 3.43 -22.23 -4.03
CA ARG A 185 2.17 -22.25 -4.78
C ARG A 185 0.99 -22.42 -3.80
N PRO A 186 -0.07 -21.61 -3.90
CA PRO A 186 -1.22 -21.66 -2.99
C PRO A 186 -2.14 -22.85 -3.30
N ALA A 187 -1.66 -24.08 -3.10
CA ALA A 187 -2.34 -25.33 -3.48
C ALA A 187 -3.68 -25.56 -2.78
N ALA A 188 -3.92 -24.92 -1.64
CA ALA A 188 -5.17 -25.01 -0.88
C ALA A 188 -6.32 -24.12 -1.43
N TYR A 189 -6.06 -23.38 -2.50
CA TYR A 189 -7.00 -22.42 -3.08
C TYR A 189 -7.47 -22.90 -4.46
N GLU A 190 -8.60 -22.37 -4.90
CA GLU A 190 -9.10 -22.61 -6.25
C GLU A 190 -8.22 -21.89 -7.28
N HIS A 191 -7.89 -22.58 -8.36
CA HIS A 191 -7.05 -22.09 -9.43
C HIS A 191 -7.78 -22.13 -10.78
N SER A 192 -7.63 -21.05 -11.55
CA SER A 192 -7.97 -21.06 -12.97
C SER A 192 -6.82 -21.65 -13.81
N PRO A 193 -7.10 -22.15 -15.04
CA PRO A 193 -6.08 -22.68 -15.93
C PRO A 193 -4.94 -21.69 -16.29
N ASP A 194 -5.25 -20.39 -16.23
CA ASP A 194 -4.28 -19.30 -16.47
C ASP A 194 -3.46 -18.91 -15.23
N GLY A 195 -3.53 -19.69 -14.15
CA GLY A 195 -2.76 -19.50 -12.93
C GLY A 195 -3.31 -18.47 -11.95
N ARG A 196 -4.52 -17.93 -12.18
CA ARG A 196 -5.23 -17.10 -11.22
C ARG A 196 -5.61 -17.92 -10.00
N VAL A 197 -5.68 -17.24 -8.85
CA VAL A 197 -6.07 -17.85 -7.57
C VAL A 197 -7.30 -17.13 -7.02
N HIS A 198 -8.32 -17.89 -6.67
CA HIS A 198 -9.59 -17.37 -6.17
C HIS A 198 -9.67 -17.50 -4.65
N VAL A 199 -10.06 -16.41 -4.00
CA VAL A 199 -10.22 -16.30 -2.55
C VAL A 199 -11.59 -15.71 -2.26
N SER A 200 -12.48 -16.50 -1.67
CA SER A 200 -13.83 -16.06 -1.33
C SER A 200 -13.90 -15.46 0.07
N GLY A 201 -14.66 -14.37 0.23
CA GLY A 201 -14.95 -13.75 1.51
C GLY A 201 -15.82 -14.61 2.44
N PRO A 202 -16.29 -14.02 3.56
CA PRO A 202 -16.14 -12.61 3.91
C PRO A 202 -14.72 -12.23 4.29
N PHE A 203 -14.40 -10.95 4.08
CA PHE A 203 -13.12 -10.35 4.43
C PHE A 203 -13.31 -9.35 5.58
N LEU A 204 -12.39 -9.33 6.53
CA LEU A 204 -12.27 -8.26 7.50
C LEU A 204 -11.16 -7.26 7.11
N TYR A 205 -10.10 -7.76 6.50
CA TYR A 205 -8.94 -6.95 6.09
C TYR A 205 -8.41 -7.44 4.74
N MET A 206 -8.15 -6.50 3.83
CA MET A 206 -7.49 -6.77 2.56
C MET A 206 -6.68 -5.54 2.15
N ASN A 207 -5.35 -5.67 2.15
CA ASN A 207 -4.43 -4.64 1.68
C ASN A 207 -3.48 -5.23 0.63
N ALA A 208 -3.34 -4.54 -0.49
CA ALA A 208 -2.28 -4.76 -1.48
C ALA A 208 -1.23 -3.66 -1.31
N MET A 209 0.03 -4.04 -1.09
CA MET A 209 1.09 -3.13 -0.68
C MET A 209 2.36 -3.31 -1.52
N THR A 210 3.04 -2.21 -1.77
CA THR A 210 4.36 -2.17 -2.41
C THR A 210 5.48 -1.78 -1.44
N VAL A 211 5.11 -1.36 -0.23
CA VAL A 211 5.99 -1.04 0.89
C VAL A 211 5.60 -1.84 2.13
N ASP A 212 6.45 -1.87 3.14
CA ASP A 212 6.26 -2.74 4.30
C ASP A 212 5.31 -2.19 5.37
N ARG A 213 5.12 -0.86 5.44
CA ARG A 213 4.42 -0.19 6.56
C ARG A 213 3.48 0.93 6.12
N LEU A 214 2.51 1.23 6.98
CA LEU A 214 1.58 2.34 6.83
C LEU A 214 1.83 3.45 7.88
N GLU A 215 2.52 3.10 8.96
CA GLU A 215 2.97 3.98 10.03
C GLU A 215 4.36 3.52 10.51
N PRO A 216 5.12 4.32 11.28
CA PRO A 216 6.45 3.95 11.75
C PRO A 216 6.53 2.57 12.42
N SER A 217 5.50 2.20 13.19
CA SER A 217 5.42 0.93 13.93
C SER A 217 4.43 -0.08 13.35
N PHE A 218 3.53 0.31 12.45
CA PHE A 218 2.52 -0.57 11.86
C PHE A 218 3.02 -1.17 10.56
N VAL A 219 3.38 -2.46 10.58
CA VAL A 219 4.07 -3.19 9.51
C VAL A 219 3.21 -4.35 9.00
N PRO A 220 2.22 -4.10 8.11
CA PRO A 220 1.37 -5.17 7.55
C PRO A 220 2.08 -6.06 6.54
N ALA A 221 3.09 -5.54 5.83
CA ALA A 221 3.76 -6.25 4.73
C ALA A 221 5.29 -6.38 4.94
N PRO A 222 5.75 -7.09 6.00
CA PRO A 222 7.17 -7.09 6.38
C PRO A 222 8.12 -7.56 5.27
N PHE A 223 7.65 -8.38 4.32
CA PHE A 223 8.48 -8.87 3.22
C PHE A 223 8.58 -7.89 2.03
N ALA A 224 7.79 -6.80 2.04
CA ALA A 224 7.96 -5.69 1.11
C ALA A 224 9.11 -4.74 1.52
N SER A 225 9.66 -4.91 2.72
CA SER A 225 10.82 -4.15 3.19
C SER A 225 12.04 -4.37 2.29
N PRO A 226 12.81 -3.33 1.94
CA PRO A 226 14.08 -3.49 1.23
C PRO A 226 15.11 -4.29 2.04
N THR A 227 14.96 -4.34 3.37
CA THR A 227 15.83 -5.10 4.28
C THR A 227 15.34 -6.53 4.56
N ALA A 228 14.19 -6.95 4.01
CA ALA A 228 13.71 -8.31 4.17
C ALA A 228 14.74 -9.34 3.64
N PRO A 229 14.83 -10.54 4.26
CA PRO A 229 15.71 -11.60 3.78
C PRO A 229 15.50 -11.87 2.28
N ALA A 230 16.57 -12.04 1.52
CA ALA A 230 16.50 -12.16 0.05
C ALA A 230 15.48 -13.19 -0.46
N PRO A 231 15.35 -14.41 0.14
CA PRO A 231 14.34 -15.38 -0.30
C PRO A 231 12.90 -14.94 -0.07
N LEU A 232 12.68 -14.06 0.91
CA LEU A 232 11.35 -13.57 1.28
C LEU A 232 11.06 -12.17 0.74
N ARG A 233 12.07 -11.47 0.22
CA ARG A 233 11.89 -10.11 -0.29
C ARG A 233 10.95 -10.09 -1.49
N ARG A 234 10.08 -9.09 -1.52
CA ARG A 234 9.15 -8.86 -2.63
C ARG A 234 9.92 -8.63 -3.95
N PRO A 235 9.64 -9.35 -5.04
CA PRO A 235 10.16 -9.06 -6.36
C PRO A 235 9.69 -7.69 -6.87
N ALA A 236 10.47 -7.04 -7.72
CA ALA A 236 9.97 -5.94 -8.52
C ALA A 236 8.74 -6.40 -9.32
N ARG A 237 7.79 -5.53 -9.60
CA ARG A 237 6.53 -5.85 -10.31
C ARG A 237 5.59 -6.83 -9.60
N ALA A 238 5.80 -7.11 -8.31
CA ALA A 238 4.83 -7.80 -7.48
C ALA A 238 4.27 -6.86 -6.42
N MET A 239 3.11 -7.18 -5.88
CA MET A 239 2.56 -6.61 -4.66
C MET A 239 2.40 -7.71 -3.62
N ASP A 240 2.55 -7.35 -2.37
CA ASP A 240 2.19 -8.22 -1.25
C ASP A 240 0.72 -7.96 -0.89
N VAL A 241 -0.08 -9.01 -0.78
CA VAL A 241 -1.52 -8.93 -0.51
C VAL A 241 -1.81 -9.61 0.82
N ILE A 242 -2.24 -8.82 1.78
CA ILE A 242 -2.46 -9.22 3.17
C ILE A 242 -3.96 -9.36 3.40
N VAL A 243 -4.42 -10.55 3.79
CA VAL A 243 -5.83 -10.89 3.92
C VAL A 243 -6.13 -11.48 5.29
N ILE A 244 -7.20 -11.01 5.93
CA ILE A 244 -7.79 -11.62 7.13
C ILE A 244 -9.24 -11.98 6.82
N ARG A 245 -9.55 -13.30 6.89
CA ARG A 245 -10.90 -13.83 6.64
C ARG A 245 -11.44 -14.51 7.89
N PRO A 246 -12.60 -14.04 8.42
CA PRO A 246 -13.22 -14.64 9.61
C PRO A 246 -13.55 -16.12 9.47
N THR A 247 -13.94 -16.58 8.27
CA THR A 247 -14.28 -17.99 8.01
C THR A 247 -13.12 -18.98 8.18
N ARG A 248 -11.89 -18.48 8.31
CA ARG A 248 -10.74 -19.33 8.63
C ARG A 248 -10.67 -19.75 10.10
N GLN A 249 -11.46 -19.12 10.97
CA GLN A 249 -11.60 -19.48 12.37
C GLN A 249 -12.92 -20.23 12.61
N PRO A 250 -12.94 -21.56 12.57
CA PRO A 250 -14.18 -22.33 12.68
C PRO A 250 -14.90 -22.18 14.04
N SER A 251 -14.16 -21.80 15.07
CA SER A 251 -14.68 -21.61 16.44
C SER A 251 -15.11 -20.18 16.74
N ALA A 252 -14.95 -19.23 15.80
CA ALA A 252 -15.43 -17.87 16.01
C ALA A 252 -16.98 -17.85 16.10
N SER A 253 -17.47 -17.60 17.31
CA SER A 253 -18.91 -17.65 17.60
C SER A 253 -19.67 -16.40 17.12
N SER A 254 -18.98 -15.28 16.93
CA SER A 254 -19.54 -13.99 16.51
C SER A 254 -18.45 -13.05 15.94
N PRO A 255 -18.83 -11.97 15.22
CA PRO A 255 -17.89 -10.93 14.80
C PRO A 255 -17.12 -10.29 15.97
N ASP A 256 -17.78 -10.08 17.12
CA ASP A 256 -17.12 -9.51 18.31
C ASP A 256 -16.07 -10.47 18.89
N ALA A 257 -16.38 -11.76 18.97
CA ALA A 257 -15.41 -12.77 19.42
C ALA A 257 -14.22 -12.86 18.46
N PHE A 258 -14.46 -12.80 17.13
CA PHE A 258 -13.37 -12.76 16.16
C PHE A 258 -12.52 -11.50 16.30
N ALA A 259 -13.13 -10.34 16.52
CA ALA A 259 -12.42 -9.09 16.72
C ALA A 259 -11.51 -9.16 17.96
N SER A 260 -12.05 -9.62 19.12
CA SER A 260 -11.28 -9.72 20.37
C SER A 260 -10.18 -10.78 20.33
N ASP A 261 -10.51 -11.96 19.83
CA ASP A 261 -9.65 -13.16 19.99
C ASP A 261 -8.64 -13.34 18.85
N VAL A 262 -8.92 -12.73 17.68
CA VAL A 262 -8.08 -12.88 16.49
C VAL A 262 -7.55 -11.54 16.00
N LEU A 263 -8.44 -10.57 15.66
CA LEU A 263 -8.00 -9.33 15.03
C LEU A 263 -7.11 -8.49 15.95
N MET A 264 -7.52 -8.26 17.21
CA MET A 264 -6.74 -7.44 18.14
C MET A 264 -5.35 -8.03 18.41
N PRO A 265 -5.16 -9.35 18.66
CA PRO A 265 -3.83 -9.96 18.69
C PRO A 265 -3.02 -9.78 17.39
N VAL A 266 -3.64 -9.97 16.21
CA VAL A 266 -2.96 -9.76 14.92
C VAL A 266 -2.44 -8.33 14.79
N LEU A 267 -3.24 -7.33 15.18
CA LEU A 267 -2.84 -5.93 15.15
C LEU A 267 -1.73 -5.66 16.17
N PHE A 268 -2.00 -5.85 17.46
CA PHE A 268 -1.14 -5.35 18.54
C PHE A 268 0.06 -6.25 18.87
N GLN A 269 -0.06 -7.56 18.70
CA GLN A 269 1.03 -8.52 18.93
C GLN A 269 1.74 -8.94 17.62
N GLY A 270 1.17 -8.53 16.48
CA GLY A 270 1.64 -8.88 15.15
C GLY A 270 2.10 -7.67 14.34
N MET A 271 1.16 -6.90 13.77
CA MET A 271 1.49 -5.81 12.84
C MET A 271 2.25 -4.66 13.52
N TYR A 272 1.86 -4.28 14.75
CA TYR A 272 2.61 -3.30 15.57
C TYR A 272 3.89 -3.87 16.21
N GLN A 273 4.17 -5.16 16.04
CA GLN A 273 5.40 -5.83 16.49
C GLN A 273 6.29 -6.22 15.31
N GLN A 274 6.54 -5.27 14.41
CA GLN A 274 7.42 -5.44 13.24
C GLN A 274 6.98 -6.60 12.33
N GLY A 275 5.68 -6.78 12.14
CA GLY A 275 5.14 -7.75 11.20
C GLY A 275 5.11 -9.20 11.69
N LYS A 276 5.19 -9.46 13.02
CA LYS A 276 5.14 -10.84 13.58
C LYS A 276 3.84 -11.58 13.25
N HIS A 277 2.77 -10.90 12.84
CA HIS A 277 1.50 -11.50 12.44
C HIS A 277 1.64 -12.53 11.32
N VAL A 278 2.66 -12.43 10.47
CA VAL A 278 2.86 -13.38 9.36
C VAL A 278 3.16 -14.79 9.86
N ASP A 279 3.70 -14.93 11.06
CA ASP A 279 4.00 -16.22 11.69
C ASP A 279 2.90 -16.69 12.65
N MET A 280 1.81 -15.92 12.84
CA MET A 280 0.71 -16.29 13.72
C MET A 280 -0.16 -17.37 13.07
N GLN A 281 -0.48 -18.41 13.83
CA GLN A 281 -1.21 -19.59 13.37
C GLN A 281 -2.33 -19.96 14.36
N TYR A 282 -3.42 -20.51 13.83
CA TYR A 282 -4.39 -21.25 14.62
C TYR A 282 -3.79 -22.58 15.15
N GLU A 283 -4.46 -23.24 16.07
CA GLU A 283 -4.02 -24.52 16.65
C GLU A 283 -3.69 -25.60 15.60
N GLU A 284 -4.42 -25.61 14.49
CA GLU A 284 -4.21 -26.52 13.35
C GLU A 284 -3.04 -26.15 12.43
N ARG A 285 -2.16 -25.26 12.86
CA ARG A 285 -1.05 -24.69 12.08
C ARG A 285 -1.48 -23.98 10.79
N ARG A 286 -2.74 -23.57 10.71
CA ARG A 286 -3.22 -22.71 9.59
C ARG A 286 -2.83 -21.26 9.87
N PRO A 287 -2.29 -20.54 8.89
CA PRO A 287 -2.02 -19.10 9.04
C PRO A 287 -3.29 -18.35 9.40
N ILE A 288 -3.20 -17.44 10.38
CA ILE A 288 -4.29 -16.50 10.70
C ILE A 288 -4.40 -15.46 9.58
N VAL A 289 -3.26 -14.91 9.17
CA VAL A 289 -3.16 -13.95 8.08
C VAL A 289 -2.71 -14.68 6.82
N GLU A 290 -3.45 -14.52 5.75
CA GLU A 290 -3.09 -15.04 4.43
C GLU A 290 -2.25 -13.98 3.73
N TYR A 291 -0.97 -14.27 3.56
CA TYR A 291 -0.02 -13.35 2.94
C TYR A 291 0.33 -13.85 1.55
N PHE A 292 -0.27 -13.24 0.55
CA PHE A 292 -0.02 -13.59 -0.85
C PHE A 292 0.97 -12.64 -1.50
N ARG A 293 1.48 -13.08 -2.63
CA ARG A 293 2.27 -12.31 -3.57
C ARG A 293 1.71 -12.48 -4.96
N ALA A 294 1.39 -11.38 -5.63
CA ALA A 294 0.74 -11.36 -6.94
C ALA A 294 1.21 -10.14 -7.74
N SER A 295 0.97 -10.13 -9.05
CA SER A 295 1.23 -8.97 -9.91
C SER A 295 0.01 -8.07 -10.06
N GLY A 296 -1.13 -8.53 -9.58
CA GLY A 296 -2.38 -7.79 -9.54
C GLY A 296 -3.49 -8.58 -8.86
N TYR A 297 -4.65 -7.96 -8.79
CA TYR A 297 -5.86 -8.63 -8.34
C TYR A 297 -7.12 -8.04 -8.98
N ILE A 298 -8.19 -8.81 -8.90
CA ILE A 298 -9.56 -8.37 -9.18
C ILE A 298 -10.34 -8.52 -7.87
N TRP A 299 -11.09 -7.48 -7.52
CA TRP A 299 -12.01 -7.46 -6.40
C TRP A 299 -13.43 -7.30 -6.92
N GLU A 300 -14.31 -8.24 -6.59
CA GLU A 300 -15.71 -8.25 -7.00
C GLU A 300 -16.61 -8.25 -5.76
N PRO A 301 -17.16 -7.06 -5.39
CA PRO A 301 -18.05 -6.91 -4.25
C PRO A 301 -19.34 -7.72 -4.45
N ALA A 302 -19.88 -8.28 -3.37
CA ALA A 302 -21.26 -8.77 -3.40
C ALA A 302 -22.24 -7.60 -3.64
N ARG A 303 -23.29 -7.82 -4.43
CA ARG A 303 -24.20 -6.76 -4.90
C ARG A 303 -24.83 -5.96 -3.75
N ASP A 304 -25.14 -6.64 -2.64
CA ASP A 304 -25.85 -6.04 -1.50
C ASP A 304 -24.90 -5.50 -0.41
N ASP A 305 -23.58 -5.52 -0.65
CA ASP A 305 -22.58 -5.05 0.32
C ASP A 305 -21.97 -3.72 -0.14
N ALA A 306 -22.55 -2.62 0.35
CA ALA A 306 -22.08 -1.28 0.02
C ALA A 306 -20.66 -0.99 0.55
N LEU A 307 -20.27 -1.59 1.69
CA LEU A 307 -18.93 -1.42 2.26
C LEU A 307 -17.88 -2.13 1.38
N ALA A 308 -18.26 -3.26 0.76
CA ALA A 308 -17.39 -4.00 -0.15
C ALA A 308 -16.99 -3.20 -1.39
N ARG A 309 -17.78 -2.18 -1.78
CA ARG A 309 -17.45 -1.27 -2.90
C ARG A 309 -16.47 -0.17 -2.54
N THR A 310 -16.17 0.00 -1.25
CA THR A 310 -15.18 0.98 -0.81
C THR A 310 -13.77 0.48 -1.10
N MET A 311 -13.04 1.22 -1.92
CA MET A 311 -11.61 1.04 -2.19
C MET A 311 -10.86 2.29 -1.73
N CYS A 312 -9.72 2.11 -1.09
CA CYS A 312 -8.81 3.20 -0.75
C CYS A 312 -7.51 3.05 -1.54
N VAL A 313 -7.09 4.10 -2.22
CA VAL A 313 -5.85 4.18 -3.03
C VAL A 313 -4.98 5.29 -2.44
N ASP A 314 -3.94 4.95 -1.69
CA ASP A 314 -3.05 5.89 -0.98
C ASP A 314 -3.80 7.02 -0.22
N GLY A 315 -4.97 6.69 0.36
CA GLY A 315 -5.83 7.65 1.08
C GLY A 315 -7.00 8.21 0.26
N THR A 316 -6.98 8.12 -1.06
CA THR A 316 -8.12 8.49 -1.92
C THR A 316 -9.19 7.39 -1.86
N ILE A 317 -10.42 7.78 -1.52
CA ILE A 317 -11.56 6.84 -1.43
C ILE A 317 -12.29 6.79 -2.77
N VAL A 318 -12.47 5.58 -3.28
CA VAL A 318 -13.09 5.29 -4.58
C VAL A 318 -14.23 4.29 -4.38
N ASP A 319 -15.38 4.53 -4.99
CA ASP A 319 -16.42 3.49 -5.17
C ASP A 319 -16.01 2.64 -6.38
N CYS A 320 -15.63 1.39 -6.15
CA CYS A 320 -15.20 0.49 -7.22
C CYS A 320 -16.36 -0.14 -8.01
N GLY A 321 -17.61 0.20 -7.66
CA GLY A 321 -18.79 -0.34 -8.34
C GLY A 321 -18.89 -1.86 -8.21
N GLU A 322 -19.08 -2.54 -9.32
CA GLU A 322 -19.19 -4.00 -9.37
C GLU A 322 -17.82 -4.71 -9.41
N ARG A 323 -16.74 -3.97 -9.69
CA ARG A 323 -15.41 -4.57 -9.89
C ARG A 323 -14.28 -3.55 -9.78
N ALA A 324 -13.25 -3.88 -8.99
CA ALA A 324 -11.95 -3.23 -9.09
C ALA A 324 -10.92 -4.14 -9.76
N ILE A 325 -10.00 -3.55 -10.52
CA ILE A 325 -8.81 -4.24 -11.05
C ILE A 325 -7.60 -3.44 -10.62
N VAL A 326 -6.67 -4.10 -9.95
CA VAL A 326 -5.41 -3.47 -9.52
C VAL A 326 -4.23 -4.26 -10.08
N ARG A 327 -3.24 -3.57 -10.65
CA ARG A 327 -2.04 -4.18 -11.21
C ARG A 327 -0.81 -3.33 -10.89
N THR A 328 0.34 -3.98 -10.75
CA THR A 328 1.60 -3.24 -10.77
C THR A 328 1.84 -2.65 -12.16
N THR A 329 2.43 -1.45 -12.19
CA THR A 329 2.68 -0.73 -13.44
C THR A 329 4.13 -0.86 -13.89
N ALA A 330 4.37 -0.52 -15.17
CA ALA A 330 5.69 -0.39 -15.75
C ALA A 330 6.19 1.07 -15.76
N HIS A 331 5.56 1.96 -15.00
CA HIS A 331 6.01 3.35 -14.90
C HIS A 331 7.43 3.43 -14.33
N ASP A 332 8.27 4.24 -14.96
CA ASP A 332 9.68 4.41 -14.60
C ASP A 332 9.81 5.50 -13.54
N VAL A 333 9.62 5.11 -12.29
CA VAL A 333 9.70 5.98 -11.12
C VAL A 333 10.80 5.51 -10.18
N HIS A 334 11.61 6.44 -9.72
CA HIS A 334 12.71 6.19 -8.79
C HIS A 334 12.63 7.12 -7.59
N VAL A 335 13.14 6.67 -6.44
CA VAL A 335 13.23 7.50 -5.23
C VAL A 335 14.66 7.49 -4.71
N PHE A 336 15.16 8.66 -4.35
CA PHE A 336 16.43 8.78 -3.65
C PHE A 336 16.25 8.35 -2.18
N CYS A 337 16.91 7.28 -1.81
CA CYS A 337 16.90 6.74 -0.45
C CYS A 337 18.21 6.00 -0.17
N ALA A 338 18.59 5.94 1.11
CA ALA A 338 19.83 5.29 1.59
C ALA A 338 19.84 3.76 1.33
#